data_e4b2979e811b71b564f427a0d2060d4e
#
_entry.id   e4b2979e811b71b564f427a0d2060d4e
#
_cell.length_a   1.000
_cell.length_b   1.000
_cell.length_c   1.000
_cell.angle_alpha   90.00
_cell.angle_beta   90.00
_cell.angle_gamma   90.00
#
_symmetry.space_group_name_H-M   'P 1'
#
loop_
_entity.id
_entity.type
_entity.pdbx_description
1 polymer ?
#
loop_
_entity_poly.entity_id
_entity_poly.type
_entity_poly.pdbx_seq_one_letter_code
_entity_poly.pdbx_strand_id
1 'polypeptide(L)'
;MIISSPPELDELDEFQDETSLETVIAAKVSEVRELIVPPEFHGHRLDRMLVAGVPEFSRSYLQQLLADGAVSLAGVAQLKSAMKVKAGELWHIELRATPQSQAFKPESMALNVVYEDADLRVIDKPAGLVVHPAPGNWSGTLMNGLLGLDSSLMDLPRAGIVHRLDKETSGLMVVGRTRAAMDALVKKMAAREIKRQYVAMTDKPWTGQYAKDS
;
A
#
# COMPACT_ATOMS: atom_id res chain seq x y z
N MET A 1 8.30 66.68 6.16
CA MET A 1 9.58 66.70 5.45
C MET A 1 10.60 66.05 6.31
N ILE A 2 10.81 64.73 6.08
CA ILE A 2 12.07 64.02 6.32
C ILE A 2 11.88 62.64 5.65
N ILE A 3 12.63 62.46 4.60
CA ILE A 3 12.77 61.24 3.82
C ILE A 3 13.74 60.35 4.60
N SER A 4 13.37 59.11 4.86
CA SER A 4 14.33 58.10 5.30
C SER A 4 14.22 56.93 4.36
N SER A 5 15.36 56.59 3.77
CA SER A 5 15.59 55.51 2.80
C SER A 5 15.36 54.14 3.38
N PRO A 6 15.05 53.11 2.55
CA PRO A 6 14.95 51.77 3.00
C PRO A 6 16.33 51.15 3.24
N PRO A 7 16.49 50.21 4.20
CA PRO A 7 17.71 49.45 4.36
C PRO A 7 17.89 48.43 3.24
N GLU A 8 19.15 48.25 2.90
CA GLU A 8 19.71 47.41 1.86
C GLU A 8 19.41 45.94 2.06
N LEU A 9 19.26 45.27 0.92
CA LEU A 9 19.22 43.83 0.72
C LEU A 9 20.60 43.23 1.02
N ASP A 10 20.72 42.49 2.12
CA ASP A 10 21.74 41.47 2.32
C ASP A 10 21.28 40.62 3.49
N GLU A 11 20.58 39.54 3.19
CA GLU A 11 20.37 38.33 3.98
C GLU A 11 19.33 37.43 3.32
N LEU A 12 19.64 36.89 2.14
CA LEU A 12 18.88 35.85 1.48
C LEU A 12 19.86 34.82 0.86
N ASP A 13 20.65 34.17 1.70
CA ASP A 13 21.47 33.02 1.26
C ASP A 13 21.70 32.01 2.38
N GLU A 14 20.64 31.57 3.06
CA GLU A 14 20.77 30.45 4.03
C GLU A 14 19.52 29.54 4.11
N PHE A 15 18.74 29.42 3.02
CA PHE A 15 17.58 28.50 2.99
C PHE A 15 17.53 27.63 1.72
N GLN A 16 18.65 27.07 1.29
CA GLN A 16 18.64 26.14 0.14
C GLN A 16 19.24 24.75 0.42
N ASP A 17 19.49 24.36 1.66
CA ASP A 17 20.15 23.08 1.94
C ASP A 17 19.29 22.05 2.73
N GLU A 18 18.07 22.39 3.15
CA GLU A 18 17.21 21.40 3.85
C GLU A 18 16.39 20.52 2.88
N THR A 19 16.14 20.96 1.66
CA THR A 19 15.38 20.20 0.66
C THR A 19 16.19 19.02 0.08
N SER A 20 17.51 19.08 0.19
CA SER A 20 18.42 18.02 -0.28
C SER A 20 18.49 16.83 0.66
N LEU A 21 18.33 17.06 1.97
CA LEU A 21 18.43 16.01 3.00
C LEU A 21 17.17 15.15 3.09
N GLU A 22 15.98 15.73 2.94
CA GLU A 22 14.73 14.96 2.90
C GLU A 22 14.62 14.11 1.62
N THR A 23 15.13 14.59 0.49
CA THR A 23 15.18 13.82 -0.76
C THR A 23 16.20 12.68 -0.71
N VAL A 24 17.26 12.81 0.08
CA VAL A 24 18.29 11.76 0.27
C VAL A 24 17.81 10.69 1.27
N ILE A 25 16.95 11.04 2.24
CA ILE A 25 16.39 10.08 3.22
C ILE A 25 15.27 9.24 2.60
N ALA A 26 14.58 9.73 1.57
CA ALA A 26 13.63 8.94 0.76
C ALA A 26 14.32 7.99 -0.25
N ALA A 27 15.64 8.09 -0.43
CA ALA A 27 16.42 7.22 -1.29
C ALA A 27 16.74 5.90 -0.56
N LYS A 28 15.90 4.89 -0.80
CA LYS A 28 16.24 3.47 -0.82
C LYS A 28 17.19 2.97 0.28
N VAL A 29 16.67 2.57 1.40
CA VAL A 29 17.30 1.49 2.15
C VAL A 29 16.99 0.18 1.41
N SER A 30 17.76 -0.14 0.37
CA SER A 30 17.78 -1.48 -0.18
C SER A 30 18.71 -2.31 0.71
N GLU A 31 18.14 -3.25 1.44
CA GLU A 31 18.92 -4.25 2.15
C GLU A 31 19.44 -5.26 1.13
N VAL A 32 20.78 -5.48 1.08
CA VAL A 32 21.36 -6.53 0.25
C VAL A 32 21.65 -7.73 1.13
N ARG A 33 21.12 -8.90 0.76
CA ARG A 33 21.42 -10.17 1.39
C ARG A 33 22.29 -11.04 0.50
N GLU A 34 23.24 -11.69 1.13
CA GLU A 34 24.12 -12.68 0.50
C GLU A 34 23.61 -14.08 0.86
N LEU A 35 23.50 -14.94 -0.15
CA LEU A 35 23.03 -16.30 0.02
C LEU A 35 23.98 -17.26 -0.71
N ILE A 36 24.66 -18.12 0.06
CA ILE A 36 25.50 -19.19 -0.50
C ILE A 36 24.61 -20.40 -0.73
N VAL A 37 24.65 -20.96 -1.95
CA VAL A 37 23.86 -22.14 -2.31
C VAL A 37 24.36 -23.37 -1.53
N PRO A 38 23.53 -23.96 -0.65
CA PRO A 38 23.87 -25.17 0.07
C PRO A 38 23.99 -26.39 -0.89
N PRO A 39 24.77 -27.42 -0.54
CA PRO A 39 24.98 -28.60 -1.39
C PRO A 39 23.68 -29.28 -1.84
N GLU A 40 22.68 -29.34 -0.97
CA GLU A 40 21.36 -29.96 -1.23
C GLU A 40 20.53 -29.24 -2.29
N PHE A 41 20.86 -27.97 -2.58
CA PHE A 41 20.20 -27.20 -3.66
C PHE A 41 20.94 -27.27 -5.00
N HIS A 42 22.04 -28.03 -5.10
CA HIS A 42 22.74 -28.20 -6.37
C HIS A 42 21.80 -28.72 -7.48
N GLY A 43 21.72 -28.01 -8.59
CA GLY A 43 20.85 -28.36 -9.72
C GLY A 43 19.33 -28.06 -9.49
N HIS A 44 18.95 -27.52 -8.35
CA HIS A 44 17.60 -27.05 -8.11
C HIS A 44 17.35 -25.70 -8.83
N ARG A 45 16.08 -25.33 -8.93
CA ARG A 45 15.69 -24.06 -9.52
C ARG A 45 16.02 -22.90 -8.56
N LEU A 46 16.43 -21.79 -9.13
CA LEU A 46 16.77 -20.55 -8.40
C LEU A 46 15.59 -20.10 -7.50
N ASP A 47 14.35 -20.06 -8.03
CA ASP A 47 13.19 -19.62 -7.26
C ASP A 47 12.93 -20.51 -6.01
N ARG A 48 13.25 -21.81 -6.09
CA ARG A 48 13.11 -22.73 -4.97
C ARG A 48 14.20 -22.51 -3.91
N MET A 49 15.42 -22.27 -4.36
CA MET A 49 16.55 -21.97 -3.47
C MET A 49 16.34 -20.65 -2.74
N LEU A 50 15.86 -19.62 -3.43
CA LEU A 50 15.57 -18.31 -2.82
C LEU A 50 14.51 -18.42 -1.72
N VAL A 51 13.40 -19.15 -1.96
CA VAL A 51 12.35 -19.36 -0.94
C VAL A 51 12.88 -20.09 0.30
N ALA A 52 13.82 -21.01 0.15
CA ALA A 52 14.44 -21.69 1.29
C ALA A 52 15.46 -20.81 2.03
N GLY A 53 16.18 -19.96 1.30
CA GLY A 53 17.24 -19.11 1.86
C GLY A 53 16.74 -17.83 2.54
N VAL A 54 15.55 -17.34 2.15
CA VAL A 54 14.91 -16.16 2.74
C VAL A 54 13.42 -16.45 3.01
N PRO A 55 13.13 -17.33 3.98
CA PRO A 55 11.78 -17.86 4.22
C PRO A 55 10.78 -16.83 4.73
N GLU A 56 11.23 -15.69 5.21
CA GLU A 56 10.39 -14.56 5.63
C GLU A 56 9.67 -13.87 4.47
N PHE A 57 10.10 -14.11 3.21
CA PHE A 57 9.50 -13.51 2.02
C PHE A 57 8.64 -14.48 1.22
N SER A 58 7.54 -13.99 0.67
CA SER A 58 6.67 -14.78 -0.19
C SER A 58 7.36 -15.14 -1.52
N ARG A 59 6.99 -16.29 -2.10
CA ARG A 59 7.49 -16.71 -3.41
C ARG A 59 7.20 -15.67 -4.51
N SER A 60 6.04 -15.04 -4.49
CA SER A 60 5.66 -14.02 -5.46
C SER A 60 6.54 -12.78 -5.36
N TYR A 61 6.91 -12.37 -4.16
CA TYR A 61 7.84 -11.28 -3.95
C TYR A 61 9.24 -11.59 -4.52
N LEU A 62 9.77 -12.78 -4.23
CA LEU A 62 11.08 -13.20 -4.75
C LEU A 62 11.09 -13.33 -6.28
N GLN A 63 9.98 -13.76 -6.88
CA GLN A 63 9.83 -13.78 -8.34
C GLN A 63 9.79 -12.36 -8.92
N GLN A 64 9.18 -11.40 -8.23
CA GLN A 64 9.19 -10.00 -8.64
C GLN A 64 10.60 -9.42 -8.57
N LEU A 65 11.35 -9.67 -7.49
CA LEU A 65 12.75 -9.25 -7.37
C LEU A 65 13.62 -9.80 -8.53
N LEU A 66 13.40 -11.06 -8.93
CA LEU A 66 14.06 -11.64 -10.10
C LEU A 66 13.69 -10.90 -11.38
N ALA A 67 12.39 -10.63 -11.62
CA ALA A 67 11.93 -9.90 -12.79
C ALA A 67 12.50 -8.48 -12.86
N ASP A 68 12.69 -7.84 -11.71
CA ASP A 68 13.23 -6.48 -11.58
C ASP A 68 14.77 -6.44 -11.59
N GLY A 69 15.44 -7.60 -11.80
CA GLY A 69 16.90 -7.71 -11.83
C GLY A 69 17.58 -7.46 -10.48
N ALA A 70 16.85 -7.58 -9.38
CA ALA A 70 17.35 -7.38 -8.02
C ALA A 70 18.08 -8.62 -7.44
N VAL A 71 18.18 -9.70 -8.19
CA VAL A 71 18.92 -10.92 -7.82
C VAL A 71 20.07 -11.12 -8.79
N SER A 72 21.29 -11.23 -8.28
CA SER A 72 22.49 -11.34 -9.11
C SER A 72 23.44 -12.44 -8.64
N LEU A 73 24.18 -12.99 -9.61
CA LEU A 73 25.30 -13.91 -9.41
C LEU A 73 26.56 -13.27 -9.98
N ALA A 74 27.60 -13.10 -9.18
CA ALA A 74 28.84 -12.44 -9.56
C ALA A 74 28.63 -11.05 -10.22
N GLY A 75 27.67 -10.27 -9.70
CA GLY A 75 27.33 -8.94 -10.21
C GLY A 75 26.46 -8.93 -11.48
N VAL A 76 26.08 -10.10 -12.01
CA VAL A 76 25.22 -10.20 -13.20
C VAL A 76 23.79 -10.52 -12.77
N ALA A 77 22.87 -9.62 -13.08
CA ALA A 77 21.44 -9.81 -12.76
C ALA A 77 20.86 -11.04 -13.47
N GLN A 78 20.06 -11.81 -12.74
CA GLN A 78 19.40 -13.00 -13.23
C GLN A 78 17.89 -12.79 -13.26
N LEU A 79 17.29 -12.98 -14.44
CA LEU A 79 15.85 -12.76 -14.64
C LEU A 79 15.05 -14.07 -14.71
N LYS A 80 15.74 -15.21 -14.86
CA LYS A 80 15.09 -16.51 -15.07
C LYS A 80 14.93 -17.27 -13.76
N SER A 81 13.74 -17.31 -13.21
CA SER A 81 13.40 -18.04 -11.98
C SER A 81 13.66 -19.55 -12.08
N ALA A 82 13.58 -20.12 -13.29
CA ALA A 82 13.80 -21.54 -13.57
C ALA A 82 15.29 -21.93 -13.73
N MET A 83 16.22 -20.97 -13.67
CA MET A 83 17.65 -21.22 -13.77
C MET A 83 18.07 -22.21 -12.67
N LYS A 84 18.98 -23.12 -13.01
CA LYS A 84 19.55 -24.09 -12.06
C LYS A 84 20.75 -23.46 -11.35
N VAL A 85 20.78 -23.60 -10.03
CA VAL A 85 21.87 -23.12 -9.17
C VAL A 85 22.92 -24.22 -8.93
N LYS A 86 24.14 -23.82 -8.60
CA LYS A 86 25.23 -24.74 -8.26
C LYS A 86 25.65 -24.52 -6.80
N ALA A 87 25.93 -25.61 -6.08
CA ALA A 87 26.44 -25.54 -4.72
C ALA A 87 27.68 -24.64 -4.64
N GLY A 88 27.72 -23.77 -3.63
CA GLY A 88 28.79 -22.83 -3.38
C GLY A 88 28.71 -21.51 -4.17
N GLU A 89 27.74 -21.33 -5.07
CA GLU A 89 27.49 -20.03 -5.70
C GLU A 89 27.04 -19.02 -4.64
N LEU A 90 27.61 -17.80 -4.70
CA LEU A 90 27.21 -16.67 -3.85
C LEU A 90 26.25 -15.77 -4.64
N TRP A 91 25.01 -15.71 -4.16
CA TRP A 91 23.95 -14.89 -4.73
C TRP A 91 23.74 -13.64 -3.89
N HIS A 92 23.56 -12.51 -4.56
CA HIS A 92 23.19 -11.24 -3.93
C HIS A 92 21.72 -10.95 -4.25
N ILE A 93 20.95 -10.66 -3.22
CA ILE A 93 19.53 -10.36 -3.29
C ILE A 93 19.34 -8.94 -2.76
N GLU A 94 19.04 -8.00 -3.64
CA GLU A 94 18.67 -6.64 -3.26
C GLU A 94 17.19 -6.62 -2.89
N LEU A 95 16.90 -6.56 -1.59
CA LEU A 95 15.55 -6.46 -1.06
C LEU A 95 15.01 -5.05 -1.31
N ARG A 96 14.20 -4.90 -2.33
CA ARG A 96 13.59 -3.62 -2.73
C ARG A 96 12.18 -3.53 -2.19
N ALA A 97 11.78 -2.32 -1.77
CA ALA A 97 10.37 -2.06 -1.54
C ALA A 97 9.59 -2.30 -2.84
N THR A 98 8.71 -3.30 -2.86
CA THR A 98 7.85 -3.54 -4.01
C THR A 98 6.64 -2.62 -3.95
N PRO A 99 5.96 -2.36 -5.09
CA PRO A 99 4.66 -1.69 -5.06
C PRO A 99 3.70 -2.35 -4.06
N GLN A 100 3.72 -3.69 -3.94
CA GLN A 100 2.88 -4.44 -3.00
C GLN A 100 3.23 -4.15 -1.53
N SER A 101 4.49 -3.85 -1.20
CA SER A 101 4.89 -3.50 0.17
C SER A 101 4.33 -2.14 0.61
N GLN A 102 3.92 -1.29 -0.35
CA GLN A 102 3.24 -0.03 -0.06
C GLN A 102 1.76 -0.24 0.31
N ALA A 103 1.21 -1.43 0.03
CA ALA A 103 -0.21 -1.74 0.28
C ALA A 103 -0.66 -1.51 1.73
N PHE A 104 0.24 -1.71 2.69
CA PHE A 104 -0.03 -1.56 4.13
C PHE A 104 0.72 -0.38 4.76
N LYS A 105 1.27 0.51 3.95
CA LYS A 105 1.97 1.68 4.47
C LYS A 105 0.97 2.75 4.90
N PRO A 106 1.07 3.26 6.15
CA PRO A 106 0.29 4.42 6.57
C PRO A 106 0.60 5.65 5.70
N GLU A 107 -0.44 6.36 5.28
CA GLU A 107 -0.30 7.59 4.51
C GLU A 107 -1.13 8.70 5.13
N SER A 108 -0.54 9.90 5.23
CA SER A 108 -1.29 11.08 5.65
C SER A 108 -2.27 11.47 4.55
N MET A 109 -3.57 11.37 4.85
CA MET A 109 -4.65 11.65 3.90
C MET A 109 -5.79 12.35 4.61
N ALA A 110 -6.33 13.39 4.01
CA ALA A 110 -7.52 14.06 4.52
C ALA A 110 -8.74 13.16 4.27
N LEU A 111 -9.19 12.44 5.30
CA LEU A 111 -10.40 11.63 5.28
C LEU A 111 -11.54 12.39 5.96
N ASN A 112 -12.70 12.47 5.29
CA ASN A 112 -13.89 13.07 5.88
C ASN A 112 -14.56 12.06 6.82
N VAL A 113 -14.25 12.16 8.12
CA VAL A 113 -14.86 11.34 9.18
C VAL A 113 -16.15 12.02 9.62
N VAL A 114 -17.29 11.40 9.34
CA VAL A 114 -18.63 11.94 9.69
C VAL A 114 -19.14 11.44 11.04
N TYR A 115 -18.62 10.31 11.51
CA TYR A 115 -18.91 9.77 12.84
C TYR A 115 -17.74 8.92 13.33
N GLU A 116 -17.49 8.95 14.62
CA GLU A 116 -16.47 8.12 15.27
C GLU A 116 -16.84 7.86 16.73
N ASP A 117 -16.67 6.61 17.18
CA ASP A 117 -16.69 6.22 18.57
C ASP A 117 -15.55 5.21 18.86
N ALA A 118 -15.61 4.53 20.02
CA ALA A 118 -14.59 3.55 20.40
C ALA A 118 -14.56 2.32 19.47
N ASP A 119 -15.69 1.96 18.86
CA ASP A 119 -15.90 0.71 18.16
C ASP A 119 -15.89 0.86 16.64
N LEU A 120 -16.39 1.96 16.10
CA LEU A 120 -16.52 2.16 14.67
C LEU A 120 -16.24 3.60 14.24
N ARG A 121 -15.94 3.75 12.95
CA ARG A 121 -15.78 5.03 12.25
C ARG A 121 -16.61 5.01 10.98
N VAL A 122 -17.27 6.12 10.66
CA VAL A 122 -17.97 6.31 9.40
C VAL A 122 -17.25 7.38 8.60
N ILE A 123 -16.91 7.05 7.38
CA ILE A 123 -16.16 7.93 6.46
C ILE A 123 -17.04 8.23 5.26
N ASP A 124 -17.10 9.49 4.86
CA ASP A 124 -17.63 9.89 3.57
C ASP A 124 -16.50 9.82 2.53
N LYS A 125 -16.49 8.72 1.77
CA LYS A 125 -15.46 8.47 0.76
C LYS A 125 -15.68 9.39 -0.44
N PRO A 126 -14.69 10.18 -0.86
CA PRO A 126 -14.80 10.93 -2.11
C PRO A 126 -14.79 9.98 -3.33
N ALA A 127 -15.38 10.45 -4.44
CA ALA A 127 -15.17 9.84 -5.75
C ALA A 127 -13.68 9.92 -6.14
N GLY A 128 -13.19 8.96 -6.91
CA GLY A 128 -11.79 8.86 -7.32
C GLY A 128 -10.89 8.11 -6.34
N LEU A 129 -11.29 7.91 -5.08
CA LEU A 129 -10.50 7.19 -4.08
C LEU A 129 -10.76 5.68 -4.15
N VAL A 130 -9.67 4.92 -4.34
CA VAL A 130 -9.68 3.45 -4.29
C VAL A 130 -9.75 2.98 -2.83
N VAL A 131 -10.54 1.96 -2.53
CA VAL A 131 -10.71 1.47 -1.15
C VAL A 131 -9.54 0.60 -0.69
N HIS A 132 -9.16 -0.39 -1.49
CA HIS A 132 -8.08 -1.33 -1.16
C HIS A 132 -6.97 -1.31 -2.20
N PRO A 133 -5.73 -1.52 -1.78
CA PRO A 133 -4.63 -1.74 -2.71
C PRO A 133 -4.93 -2.91 -3.66
N ALA A 134 -4.60 -2.70 -4.93
CA ALA A 134 -4.77 -3.68 -6.00
C ALA A 134 -3.75 -3.41 -7.10
N PRO A 135 -3.52 -4.32 -8.06
CA PRO A 135 -2.68 -4.06 -9.23
C PRO A 135 -3.02 -2.73 -9.90
N GLY A 136 -2.00 -1.85 -10.02
CA GLY A 136 -2.14 -0.48 -10.52
C GLY A 136 -2.48 0.59 -9.48
N ASN A 137 -2.79 0.22 -8.22
CA ASN A 137 -3.08 1.14 -7.10
C ASN A 137 -2.60 0.54 -5.78
N TRP A 138 -1.29 0.49 -5.56
CA TRP A 138 -0.70 -0.10 -4.35
C TRP A 138 -0.58 0.88 -3.19
N SER A 139 -0.79 2.16 -3.43
CA SER A 139 -0.71 3.27 -2.48
C SER A 139 -1.82 4.29 -2.74
N GLY A 140 -1.98 5.29 -1.89
CA GLY A 140 -3.00 6.32 -2.04
C GLY A 140 -4.43 5.77 -1.92
N THR A 141 -4.64 4.68 -1.20
CA THR A 141 -5.96 4.06 -1.02
C THR A 141 -6.59 4.49 0.30
N LEU A 142 -7.91 4.30 0.43
CA LEU A 142 -8.60 4.54 1.70
C LEU A 142 -7.96 3.75 2.85
N MET A 143 -7.51 2.52 2.59
CA MET A 143 -6.82 1.70 3.59
C MET A 143 -5.52 2.35 4.06
N ASN A 144 -4.70 2.91 3.15
CA ASN A 144 -3.49 3.63 3.53
C ASN A 144 -3.80 4.87 4.39
N GLY A 145 -4.83 5.64 4.01
CA GLY A 145 -5.28 6.80 4.78
C GLY A 145 -5.82 6.44 6.16
N LEU A 146 -6.57 5.34 6.27
CA LEU A 146 -7.05 4.82 7.57
C LEU A 146 -5.91 4.43 8.49
N LEU A 147 -4.89 3.73 7.97
CA LEU A 147 -3.68 3.38 8.72
C LEU A 147 -2.89 4.61 9.15
N GLY A 148 -2.86 5.66 8.32
CA GLY A 148 -2.24 6.94 8.68
C GLY A 148 -3.01 7.72 9.73
N LEU A 149 -4.34 7.60 9.74
CA LEU A 149 -5.21 8.25 10.73
C LEU A 149 -5.18 7.53 12.09
N ASP A 150 -5.09 6.20 12.07
CA ASP A 150 -5.15 5.36 13.27
C ASP A 150 -4.29 4.09 13.08
N SER A 151 -3.08 4.13 13.62
CA SER A 151 -2.12 3.03 13.49
C SER A 151 -2.56 1.74 14.16
N SER A 152 -3.49 1.78 15.13
CA SER A 152 -4.03 0.57 15.78
C SER A 152 -4.82 -0.32 14.81
N LEU A 153 -5.28 0.25 13.68
CA LEU A 153 -5.95 -0.51 12.63
C LEU A 153 -5.03 -1.48 11.87
N MET A 154 -3.70 -1.40 12.05
CA MET A 154 -2.76 -2.39 11.50
C MET A 154 -2.99 -3.80 12.04
N ASP A 155 -3.52 -3.92 13.26
CA ASP A 155 -3.85 -5.20 13.90
C ASP A 155 -5.16 -5.81 13.40
N LEU A 156 -5.92 -5.06 12.59
CA LEU A 156 -7.19 -5.51 12.03
C LEU A 156 -7.05 -5.93 10.56
N PRO A 157 -7.67 -7.03 10.16
CA PRO A 157 -7.75 -7.38 8.76
C PRO A 157 -8.29 -6.22 7.92
N ARG A 158 -7.56 -5.86 6.85
CA ARG A 158 -7.95 -4.77 5.93
C ARG A 158 -8.18 -3.42 6.62
N ALA A 159 -7.46 -3.14 7.71
CA ALA A 159 -7.64 -1.93 8.53
C ALA A 159 -9.11 -1.72 8.97
N GLY A 160 -9.82 -2.79 9.32
CA GLY A 160 -11.20 -2.74 9.80
C GLY A 160 -12.27 -2.50 8.71
N ILE A 161 -11.90 -2.42 7.44
CA ILE A 161 -12.83 -2.22 6.32
C ILE A 161 -13.65 -3.50 6.08
N VAL A 162 -14.97 -3.40 6.15
CA VAL A 162 -15.92 -4.52 6.03
C VAL A 162 -16.71 -4.54 4.73
N HIS A 163 -16.70 -3.45 3.96
CA HIS A 163 -17.32 -3.34 2.65
C HIS A 163 -16.56 -2.36 1.76
N ARG A 164 -16.94 -2.24 0.51
CA ARG A 164 -16.31 -1.32 -0.41
C ARG A 164 -17.32 -0.56 -1.26
N LEU A 165 -16.89 0.60 -1.73
CA LEU A 165 -17.47 1.35 -2.84
C LEU A 165 -16.48 1.32 -4.00
N ASP A 166 -16.96 1.43 -5.22
CA ASP A 166 -16.09 1.55 -6.38
C ASP A 166 -15.32 2.87 -6.37
N LYS A 167 -14.25 2.95 -7.15
CA LYS A 167 -13.37 4.12 -7.19
C LYS A 167 -14.16 5.42 -7.39
N GLU A 168 -15.02 5.46 -8.40
CA GLU A 168 -15.77 6.65 -8.78
C GLU A 168 -17.08 6.85 -7.97
N THR A 169 -17.43 5.91 -7.09
CA THR A 169 -18.58 6.04 -6.20
C THR A 169 -18.18 6.76 -4.93
N SER A 170 -18.86 7.85 -4.61
CA SER A 170 -18.75 8.54 -3.33
C SER A 170 -19.79 8.04 -2.32
N GLY A 171 -19.58 8.34 -1.04
CA GLY A 171 -20.57 8.09 -0.01
C GLY A 171 -20.03 7.37 1.23
N LEU A 172 -20.96 7.02 2.12
CA LEU A 172 -20.64 6.55 3.46
C LEU A 172 -20.08 5.13 3.46
N MET A 173 -19.01 4.98 4.20
CA MET A 173 -18.38 3.68 4.51
C MET A 173 -18.22 3.54 6.02
N VAL A 174 -18.64 2.38 6.56
CA VAL A 174 -18.42 2.01 7.96
C VAL A 174 -17.16 1.15 8.08
N VAL A 175 -16.34 1.47 9.08
CA VAL A 175 -15.07 0.80 9.37
C VAL A 175 -15.07 0.40 10.84
N GLY A 176 -14.73 -0.85 11.16
CA GLY A 176 -14.53 -1.29 12.53
C GLY A 176 -13.20 -0.80 13.08
N ARG A 177 -13.19 -0.30 14.31
CA ARG A 177 -11.98 0.11 15.03
C ARG A 177 -11.48 -0.95 15.99
N THR A 178 -12.34 -1.90 16.35
CA THR A 178 -12.00 -3.05 17.19
C THR A 178 -12.31 -4.35 16.45
N ARG A 179 -11.66 -5.44 16.83
CA ARG A 179 -11.93 -6.76 16.25
C ARG A 179 -13.37 -7.18 16.47
N ALA A 180 -13.92 -6.94 17.66
CA ALA A 180 -15.31 -7.29 18.00
C ALA A 180 -16.31 -6.52 17.13
N ALA A 181 -16.10 -5.20 16.96
CA ALA A 181 -16.94 -4.38 16.09
C ALA A 181 -16.87 -4.80 14.63
N MET A 182 -15.64 -5.07 14.13
CA MET A 182 -15.45 -5.55 12.75
C MET A 182 -16.21 -6.87 12.52
N ASP A 183 -16.08 -7.84 13.42
CA ASP A 183 -16.75 -9.14 13.29
C ASP A 183 -18.28 -8.99 13.37
N ALA A 184 -18.79 -8.07 14.21
CA ALA A 184 -20.21 -7.75 14.28
C ALA A 184 -20.72 -7.09 12.99
N LEU A 185 -19.98 -6.13 12.44
CA LEU A 185 -20.30 -5.48 11.17
C LEU A 185 -20.31 -6.48 10.01
N VAL A 186 -19.32 -7.38 9.93
CA VAL A 186 -19.28 -8.45 8.90
C VAL A 186 -20.51 -9.34 8.98
N LYS A 187 -20.92 -9.76 10.18
CA LYS A 187 -22.16 -10.56 10.40
C LYS A 187 -23.40 -9.81 9.94
N LYS A 188 -23.53 -8.53 10.31
CA LYS A 188 -24.66 -7.68 9.93
C LYS A 188 -24.73 -7.43 8.42
N MET A 189 -23.56 -7.25 7.77
CA MET A 189 -23.50 -7.16 6.30
C MET A 189 -23.95 -8.46 5.63
N ALA A 190 -23.46 -9.60 6.10
CA ALA A 190 -23.85 -10.91 5.56
C ALA A 190 -25.35 -11.20 5.75
N ALA A 191 -25.92 -10.79 6.90
CA ALA A 191 -27.34 -10.91 7.20
C ALA A 191 -28.21 -9.86 6.47
N ARG A 192 -27.63 -8.92 5.72
CA ARG A 192 -28.31 -7.79 5.06
C ARG A 192 -29.07 -6.88 6.05
N GLU A 193 -28.64 -6.82 7.29
CA GLU A 193 -29.21 -5.94 8.31
C GLU A 193 -28.79 -4.48 8.11
N ILE A 194 -27.65 -4.24 7.45
CA ILE A 194 -27.20 -2.90 7.09
C ILE A 194 -27.76 -2.54 5.72
N LYS A 195 -28.72 -1.61 5.70
CA LYS A 195 -29.35 -1.14 4.48
C LYS A 195 -28.43 -0.17 3.75
N ARG A 196 -28.20 -0.44 2.45
CA ARG A 196 -27.43 0.42 1.56
C ARG A 196 -28.35 1.08 0.56
N GLN A 197 -28.28 2.41 0.47
CA GLN A 197 -29.04 3.19 -0.48
C GLN A 197 -28.08 3.99 -1.36
N TYR A 198 -28.36 4.03 -2.65
CA TYR A 198 -27.57 4.75 -3.64
C TYR A 198 -28.46 5.70 -4.42
N VAL A 199 -27.89 6.85 -4.76
CA VAL A 199 -28.48 7.79 -5.72
C VAL A 199 -27.62 7.76 -6.97
N ALA A 200 -28.22 7.52 -8.11
CA ALA A 200 -27.57 7.54 -9.41
C ALA A 200 -28.26 8.53 -10.33
N MET A 201 -27.47 9.24 -11.15
CA MET A 201 -27.95 10.11 -12.19
C MET A 201 -27.60 9.49 -13.54
N THR A 202 -28.56 9.48 -14.45
CA THR A 202 -28.37 8.96 -15.84
C THR A 202 -28.62 10.07 -16.83
N ASP A 203 -27.89 10.06 -17.96
CA ASP A 203 -28.04 11.06 -19.05
C ASP A 203 -29.36 10.90 -19.79
N LYS A 204 -30.02 9.73 -19.67
CA LYS A 204 -31.30 9.42 -20.33
C LYS A 204 -32.29 8.90 -19.31
N PRO A 205 -33.61 9.08 -19.55
CA PRO A 205 -34.62 8.50 -18.72
C PRO A 205 -34.42 6.99 -18.55
N TRP A 206 -34.51 6.50 -17.31
CA TRP A 206 -34.44 5.07 -17.05
C TRP A 206 -35.67 4.38 -17.60
N THR A 207 -35.45 3.47 -18.57
CA THR A 207 -36.53 2.68 -19.21
C THR A 207 -36.51 1.20 -18.79
N GLY A 208 -35.56 0.80 -17.93
CA GLY A 208 -35.43 -0.58 -17.45
C GLY A 208 -36.33 -0.88 -16.26
N GLN A 209 -36.58 -2.17 -16.01
CA GLN A 209 -37.21 -2.62 -14.79
C GLN A 209 -36.27 -2.42 -13.62
N TYR A 210 -36.78 -1.99 -12.47
CA TYR A 210 -36.02 -1.99 -11.23
C TYR A 210 -35.64 -3.45 -10.91
N ALA A 211 -34.37 -3.80 -10.95
CA ALA A 211 -33.94 -5.07 -10.41
C ALA A 211 -34.24 -5.06 -8.91
N LYS A 212 -35.13 -5.96 -8.47
CA LYS A 212 -35.25 -6.24 -7.06
C LYS A 212 -33.94 -6.86 -6.61
N ASP A 213 -33.41 -6.38 -5.49
CA ASP A 213 -32.23 -6.89 -4.82
C ASP A 213 -32.18 -8.41 -4.89
N SER A 214 -31.11 -8.93 -5.48
CA SER A 214 -30.74 -10.33 -5.40
C SER A 214 -29.82 -10.57 -4.22
#